data_b7d0235604c45d8a355de040489e4f6b
#
_entry.id   b7d0235604c45d8a355de040489e4f6b
#
_cell.length_a   1.000
_cell.length_b   1.000
_cell.length_c   1.000
_cell.angle_alpha   90.00
_cell.angle_beta   90.00
_cell.angle_gamma   90.00
#
_symmetry.space_group_name_H-M   'P 1'
#
loop_
_entity.id
_entity.type
_entity.pdbx_description
1 polymer ?
#
loop_
_entity_poly.entity_id
_entity_poly.type
_entity_poly.pdbx_seq_one_letter_code
_entity_poly.pdbx_strand_id
1 'polypeptide(L)'
;MDSSVSRASTDEPETAAGRITPDGGAVRALVHQCRPSGNQTTFHPPSYLITTLGCRVNRADSISIERDFAETGFRKAGPDEVPDVWVVNTCAVTAEGMRKSRKAVRRCARSGAHIIVTGCAPELELDTFQTLTGVHAVVKNSEKSMIASMASELEGWADQPIPWRCDELVRLPLKVQDGCERFCTYCVVPYIRGKHVSRALPDVIRDVGVMSDAGVGEVVICGIDLGSYRDPESGAVLHDLVERVVDNAGDMWVRLSSIELCEVTDRLLETMSEENALRKYLHVPLQSGDDTVLADMGRNYSTAWFRSRVAEIRDAVPEAGISTDVMVGFPTESEEAFARTRSMMKETGFSRAHVFKYSPRPLTAAISLGDPVEPVTKGRRAEELIRISRESAVRFHRGLIGRIILVLVEGMLEGEAGSVLGRAGNFAAVVMNGDRALVGRKIPVRVTGYGPRWLRGEPAEAVVESTRIWEENELGGMPVLPNSEKGSRHGHSRGAN
;
A
#
# COMPACT_ATOMS: atom_id res chain seq x y z
N MET A 1 -40.12 -5.76 66.66
CA MET A 1 -40.25 -7.20 66.39
C MET A 1 -39.25 -7.53 65.27
N ASP A 2 -38.26 -8.21 65.72
CA ASP A 2 -37.11 -8.70 64.92
C ASP A 2 -37.52 -9.52 63.70
N SER A 3 -36.78 -9.34 62.63
CA SER A 3 -36.42 -10.44 61.75
C SER A 3 -35.21 -10.09 60.94
N SER A 4 -34.10 -10.66 61.33
CA SER A 4 -32.85 -10.82 60.64
C SER A 4 -33.00 -11.56 59.29
N VAL A 5 -32.45 -11.02 58.23
CA VAL A 5 -32.21 -11.77 56.99
C VAL A 5 -30.71 -11.73 56.66
N SER A 6 -30.14 -12.90 56.67
CA SER A 6 -28.74 -13.22 56.38
C SER A 6 -28.32 -12.81 54.96
N ARG A 7 -27.15 -12.16 54.86
CA ARG A 7 -26.45 -11.95 53.61
C ARG A 7 -25.72 -13.24 53.23
N ALA A 8 -26.06 -13.80 52.08
CA ALA A 8 -25.29 -14.81 51.42
C ALA A 8 -24.16 -14.11 50.63
N SER A 9 -22.94 -14.46 50.94
CA SER A 9 -21.74 -14.12 50.17
C SER A 9 -21.70 -14.92 48.87
N THR A 10 -21.69 -14.24 47.74
CA THR A 10 -21.34 -14.85 46.46
C THR A 10 -19.86 -14.59 46.21
N ASP A 11 -19.04 -15.62 46.37
CA ASP A 11 -17.66 -15.67 45.95
C ASP A 11 -17.63 -15.68 44.41
N GLU A 12 -17.13 -14.60 43.82
CA GLU A 12 -16.68 -14.61 42.45
C GLU A 12 -15.21 -15.13 42.40
N PRO A 13 -14.85 -16.02 41.47
CA PRO A 13 -13.47 -16.44 41.34
C PRO A 13 -12.64 -15.34 40.67
N GLU A 14 -11.66 -14.81 41.38
CA GLU A 14 -10.58 -13.98 40.82
C GLU A 14 -9.84 -14.75 39.70
N THR A 15 -10.05 -14.33 38.48
CA THR A 15 -9.16 -14.71 37.36
C THR A 15 -7.87 -13.91 37.51
N ALA A 16 -6.80 -14.59 37.88
CA ALA A 16 -5.45 -14.09 37.93
C ALA A 16 -5.03 -13.63 36.53
N ALA A 17 -5.12 -12.34 36.25
CA ALA A 17 -4.46 -11.71 35.14
C ALA A 17 -2.96 -11.63 35.47
N GLY A 18 -2.21 -12.63 35.03
CA GLY A 18 -0.76 -12.63 35.06
C GLY A 18 -0.22 -11.48 34.22
N ARG A 19 0.39 -10.49 34.85
CA ARG A 19 1.21 -9.49 34.17
C ARG A 19 2.38 -10.23 33.50
N ILE A 20 2.37 -10.27 32.17
CA ILE A 20 3.55 -10.69 31.40
C ILE A 20 4.48 -9.49 31.41
N THR A 21 5.54 -9.55 32.21
CA THR A 21 6.72 -8.71 32.09
C THR A 21 7.48 -9.15 30.82
N PRO A 22 8.06 -8.23 30.04
CA PRO A 22 8.84 -8.59 28.87
C PRO A 22 10.21 -9.12 29.34
N ASP A 23 10.25 -10.39 29.72
CA ASP A 23 11.52 -11.08 29.93
C ASP A 23 12.08 -11.53 28.58
N GLY A 24 13.17 -10.86 28.14
CA GLY A 24 13.96 -11.21 26.95
C GLY A 24 14.66 -12.58 27.00
N GLY A 25 14.18 -13.50 27.86
CA GLY A 25 14.78 -14.82 28.06
C GLY A 25 14.45 -15.87 27.00
N ALA A 26 13.32 -15.75 26.30
CA ALA A 26 12.90 -16.77 25.33
C ALA A 26 13.65 -16.68 23.98
N VAL A 27 14.17 -15.51 23.63
CA VAL A 27 14.94 -15.33 22.38
C VAL A 27 16.38 -15.83 22.53
N ARG A 28 16.97 -15.77 23.74
CA ARG A 28 18.35 -16.22 24.01
C ARG A 28 18.55 -17.72 23.87
N ALA A 29 17.53 -18.54 24.03
CA ALA A 29 17.67 -20.00 24.02
C ALA A 29 17.84 -20.61 22.62
N LEU A 30 17.49 -19.90 21.54
CA LEU A 30 17.59 -20.39 20.16
C LEU A 30 18.89 -20.01 19.44
N VAL A 31 19.66 -19.07 19.98
CA VAL A 31 20.86 -18.49 19.32
C VAL A 31 22.13 -19.38 19.44
N HIS A 32 22.13 -20.43 20.27
CA HIS A 32 23.40 -21.11 20.65
C HIS A 32 23.76 -22.38 19.87
N GLN A 33 23.08 -22.77 18.79
CA GLN A 33 23.33 -24.08 18.15
C GLN A 33 23.93 -24.09 16.73
N CYS A 34 24.35 -22.99 16.14
CA CYS A 34 25.02 -23.03 14.82
C CYS A 34 26.22 -22.08 14.76
N ARG A 35 27.39 -22.53 15.17
CA ARG A 35 28.68 -21.94 14.74
C ARG A 35 29.41 -22.96 13.88
N PRO A 36 29.71 -22.70 12.60
CA PRO A 36 30.84 -23.34 11.93
C PRO A 36 32.13 -22.59 12.28
N SER A 37 33.15 -23.30 12.70
CA SER A 37 34.48 -22.81 13.01
C SER A 37 35.29 -22.56 11.74
N GLY A 38 35.85 -21.36 11.60
CA GLY A 38 37.16 -21.11 11.01
C GLY A 38 37.24 -21.00 9.48
N ASN A 39 37.38 -19.77 8.97
CA ASN A 39 38.46 -19.38 8.06
C ASN A 39 38.47 -17.85 7.86
N GLN A 40 39.68 -17.27 7.63
CA GLN A 40 39.86 -15.84 7.34
C GLN A 40 39.07 -15.48 6.07
N THR A 41 37.85 -15.00 6.23
CA THR A 41 36.99 -14.49 5.13
C THR A 41 37.11 -12.98 5.07
N THR A 42 37.41 -12.47 3.91
CA THR A 42 37.15 -11.06 3.53
C THR A 42 35.79 -10.64 4.13
N PHE A 43 35.84 -9.63 4.99
CA PHE A 43 34.67 -9.13 5.72
C PHE A 43 33.68 -8.53 4.74
N HIS A 44 32.61 -9.27 4.42
CA HIS A 44 31.51 -8.78 3.62
C HIS A 44 30.34 -8.46 4.54
N PRO A 45 29.73 -7.26 4.43
CA PRO A 45 28.55 -6.94 5.21
C PRO A 45 27.43 -7.93 4.91
N PRO A 46 26.66 -8.38 5.93
CA PRO A 46 25.55 -9.29 5.74
C PRO A 46 24.51 -8.67 4.82
N SER A 47 23.80 -9.52 4.11
CA SER A 47 22.85 -9.11 3.07
C SER A 47 21.42 -9.38 3.49
N TYR A 48 20.51 -8.47 3.06
CA TYR A 48 19.08 -8.67 3.25
C TYR A 48 18.31 -8.60 1.94
N LEU A 49 17.12 -9.21 1.94
CA LEU A 49 16.11 -9.03 0.92
C LEU A 49 14.73 -8.88 1.58
N ILE A 50 13.87 -8.01 1.05
CA ILE A 50 12.49 -7.87 1.53
C ILE A 50 11.50 -8.19 0.43
N THR A 51 10.63 -9.18 0.68
CA THR A 51 9.46 -9.45 -0.16
C THR A 51 8.24 -8.81 0.45
N THR A 52 7.67 -7.80 -0.23
CA THR A 52 6.50 -7.07 0.22
C THR A 52 5.24 -7.52 -0.50
N LEU A 53 4.19 -7.81 0.26
CA LEU A 53 2.86 -8.14 -0.23
C LEU A 53 1.84 -7.14 0.32
N GLY A 54 0.78 -6.84 -0.44
CA GLY A 54 -0.36 -6.06 0.03
C GLY A 54 -0.36 -4.60 -0.40
N CYS A 55 -0.60 -3.69 0.55
CA CYS A 55 -0.91 -2.29 0.31
C CYS A 55 0.30 -1.35 0.36
N ARG A 56 0.06 -0.06 0.11
CA ARG A 56 1.09 0.99 0.19
C ARG A 56 1.68 1.15 1.59
N VAL A 57 0.87 0.95 2.64
CA VAL A 57 1.35 1.00 4.02
C VAL A 57 2.35 -0.13 4.29
N ASN A 58 2.08 -1.37 3.82
CA ASN A 58 3.09 -2.44 3.89
C ASN A 58 4.37 -2.09 3.11
N ARG A 59 4.25 -1.40 1.97
CA ARG A 59 5.43 -0.94 1.23
C ARG A 59 6.22 0.11 2.02
N ALA A 60 5.54 1.05 2.66
CA ALA A 60 6.18 2.04 3.54
C ALA A 60 6.86 1.36 4.73
N ASP A 61 6.20 0.39 5.36
CA ASP A 61 6.81 -0.41 6.43
C ASP A 61 8.08 -1.12 5.95
N SER A 62 8.08 -1.68 4.74
CA SER A 62 9.26 -2.34 4.17
C SER A 62 10.40 -1.35 3.92
N ILE A 63 10.12 -0.14 3.46
CA ILE A 63 11.12 0.91 3.26
C ILE A 63 11.72 1.36 4.60
N SER A 64 10.90 1.44 5.67
CA SER A 64 11.43 1.69 7.01
C SER A 64 12.39 0.58 7.45
N ILE A 65 12.01 -0.69 7.25
CA ILE A 65 12.88 -1.83 7.57
C ILE A 65 14.16 -1.81 6.71
N GLU A 66 14.10 -1.43 5.42
CA GLU A 66 15.29 -1.26 4.57
C GLU A 66 16.25 -0.20 5.13
N ARG A 67 15.71 0.91 5.66
CA ARG A 67 16.49 1.95 6.32
C ARG A 67 17.14 1.44 7.60
N ASP A 68 16.37 0.75 8.44
CA ASP A 68 16.88 0.17 9.69
C ASP A 68 17.99 -0.85 9.42
N PHE A 69 17.90 -1.64 8.36
CA PHE A 69 18.97 -2.54 7.91
C PHE A 69 20.25 -1.78 7.48
N ALA A 70 20.10 -0.68 6.75
CA ALA A 70 21.26 0.13 6.37
C ALA A 70 21.93 0.76 7.60
N GLU A 71 21.15 1.23 8.58
CA GLU A 71 21.65 1.77 9.86
C GLU A 71 22.40 0.70 10.67
N THR A 72 22.04 -0.58 10.55
CA THR A 72 22.74 -1.71 11.20
C THR A 72 23.80 -2.35 10.30
N GLY A 73 24.12 -1.76 9.14
CA GLY A 73 25.22 -2.17 8.28
C GLY A 73 24.92 -3.33 7.34
N PHE A 74 23.66 -3.73 7.18
CA PHE A 74 23.28 -4.73 6.18
C PHE A 74 23.19 -4.09 4.79
N ARG A 75 23.76 -4.74 3.80
CA ARG A 75 23.58 -4.39 2.39
C ARG A 75 22.37 -5.11 1.76
N LYS A 76 21.79 -4.53 0.75
CA LYS A 76 20.77 -5.22 -0.04
C LYS A 76 21.42 -6.32 -0.90
N ALA A 77 20.82 -7.52 -0.91
CA ALA A 77 21.26 -8.63 -1.75
C ALA A 77 21.07 -8.31 -3.25
N GLY A 78 22.01 -8.78 -4.06
CA GLY A 78 21.93 -8.70 -5.51
C GLY A 78 20.82 -9.58 -6.10
N PRO A 79 20.49 -9.42 -7.42
CA PRO A 79 19.38 -10.13 -8.07
C PRO A 79 19.46 -11.66 -8.01
N ASP A 80 20.67 -12.22 -8.09
CA ASP A 80 20.93 -13.66 -8.12
C ASP A 80 21.54 -14.20 -6.82
N GLU A 81 21.58 -13.35 -5.79
CA GLU A 81 22.15 -13.67 -4.50
C GLU A 81 21.10 -14.23 -3.55
N VAL A 82 21.45 -15.29 -2.81
CA VAL A 82 20.66 -15.72 -1.66
C VAL A 82 21.04 -14.83 -0.48
N PRO A 83 20.09 -14.04 0.05
CA PRO A 83 20.40 -13.14 1.16
C PRO A 83 20.67 -13.94 2.45
N ASP A 84 21.46 -13.37 3.37
CA ASP A 84 21.61 -13.92 4.70
C ASP A 84 20.29 -13.84 5.47
N VAL A 85 19.59 -12.70 5.38
CA VAL A 85 18.26 -12.50 5.98
C VAL A 85 17.22 -12.15 4.93
N TRP A 86 16.09 -12.86 4.93
CA TRP A 86 14.97 -12.59 4.03
C TRP A 86 13.70 -12.24 4.80
N VAL A 87 13.30 -10.97 4.76
CA VAL A 87 12.06 -10.51 5.39
C VAL A 87 10.88 -10.69 4.43
N VAL A 88 9.79 -11.30 4.91
CA VAL A 88 8.55 -11.41 4.16
C VAL A 88 7.46 -10.60 4.84
N ASN A 89 7.19 -9.39 4.31
CA ASN A 89 6.13 -8.50 4.79
C ASN A 89 4.81 -8.86 4.12
N THR A 90 3.89 -9.44 4.88
CA THR A 90 2.73 -10.18 4.41
C THR A 90 1.43 -9.38 4.41
N CYS A 91 0.42 -9.87 3.67
CA CYS A 91 -0.92 -9.28 3.58
C CYS A 91 -2.00 -10.29 3.99
N ALA A 92 -3.05 -9.81 4.68
CA ALA A 92 -4.19 -10.61 5.14
C ALA A 92 -5.57 -10.03 4.79
N VAL A 93 -5.62 -8.90 4.08
CA VAL A 93 -6.88 -8.18 3.82
C VAL A 93 -7.89 -9.04 3.05
N THR A 94 -7.43 -9.89 2.14
CA THR A 94 -8.26 -10.84 1.39
C THR A 94 -7.76 -12.27 1.55
N ALA A 95 -8.62 -13.26 1.30
CA ALA A 95 -8.22 -14.68 1.28
C ALA A 95 -7.10 -14.93 0.25
N GLU A 96 -7.16 -14.27 -0.90
CA GLU A 96 -6.11 -14.33 -1.93
C GLU A 96 -4.79 -13.71 -1.44
N GLY A 97 -4.85 -12.58 -0.71
CA GLY A 97 -3.68 -11.97 -0.06
C GLY A 97 -3.03 -12.94 0.93
N MET A 98 -3.83 -13.58 1.77
CA MET A 98 -3.37 -14.60 2.71
C MET A 98 -2.73 -15.80 2.00
N ARG A 99 -3.38 -16.31 0.94
CA ARG A 99 -2.85 -17.43 0.13
C ARG A 99 -1.49 -17.07 -0.51
N LYS A 100 -1.38 -15.87 -1.09
CA LYS A 100 -0.12 -15.36 -1.65
C LYS A 100 0.96 -15.21 -0.59
N SER A 101 0.61 -14.73 0.60
CA SER A 101 1.52 -14.59 1.74
C SER A 101 2.10 -15.94 2.16
N ARG A 102 1.26 -16.95 2.40
CA ARG A 102 1.73 -18.30 2.73
C ARG A 102 2.61 -18.91 1.62
N LYS A 103 2.26 -18.68 0.34
CA LYS A 103 3.07 -19.17 -0.80
C LYS A 103 4.44 -18.47 -0.84
N ALA A 104 4.49 -17.16 -0.60
CA ALA A 104 5.74 -16.40 -0.59
C ALA A 104 6.67 -16.88 0.54
N VAL A 105 6.16 -16.99 1.78
CA VAL A 105 6.94 -17.49 2.92
C VAL A 105 7.52 -18.88 2.64
N ARG A 106 6.69 -19.83 2.17
CA ARG A 106 7.16 -21.19 1.82
C ARG A 106 8.20 -21.20 0.71
N ARG A 107 8.14 -20.26 -0.23
CA ARG A 107 9.16 -20.12 -1.28
C ARG A 107 10.46 -19.62 -0.70
N CYS A 108 10.42 -18.55 0.10
CA CYS A 108 11.60 -17.97 0.72
C CYS A 108 12.25 -18.95 1.70
N ALA A 109 11.49 -19.70 2.49
CA ALA A 109 11.97 -20.69 3.44
C ALA A 109 12.80 -21.86 2.82
N ARG A 110 12.77 -22.01 1.49
CA ARG A 110 13.58 -23.02 0.76
C ARG A 110 14.92 -22.49 0.29
N SER A 111 15.20 -21.19 0.49
CA SER A 111 16.43 -20.57 -0.02
C SER A 111 17.67 -20.86 0.81
N GLY A 112 17.49 -21.22 2.08
CA GLY A 112 18.59 -21.33 3.05
C GLY A 112 18.87 -20.04 3.83
N ALA A 113 18.20 -18.92 3.50
CA ALA A 113 18.28 -17.67 4.23
C ALA A 113 17.59 -17.73 5.60
N HIS A 114 17.94 -16.85 6.52
CA HIS A 114 17.18 -16.62 7.75
C HIS A 114 15.87 -15.89 7.45
N ILE A 115 14.74 -16.58 7.58
CA ILE A 115 13.42 -16.02 7.22
C ILE A 115 12.78 -15.34 8.43
N ILE A 116 12.50 -14.04 8.29
CA ILE A 116 11.71 -13.25 9.23
C ILE A 116 10.36 -12.92 8.58
N VAL A 117 9.26 -13.35 9.18
CA VAL A 117 7.90 -13.08 8.68
C VAL A 117 7.27 -11.96 9.49
N THR A 118 6.69 -10.98 8.81
CA THR A 118 5.97 -9.87 9.43
C THR A 118 4.75 -9.47 8.61
N GLY A 119 4.04 -8.42 9.01
CA GLY A 119 2.89 -7.88 8.30
C GLY A 119 1.56 -8.40 8.83
N CYS A 120 0.53 -8.26 8.01
CA CYS A 120 -0.85 -8.51 8.44
C CYS A 120 -1.22 -9.99 8.61
N ALA A 121 -0.57 -10.93 7.90
CA ALA A 121 -0.98 -12.32 7.93
C ALA A 121 -0.68 -13.03 9.26
N PRO A 122 0.47 -12.84 9.91
CA PRO A 122 0.74 -13.42 11.22
C PRO A 122 -0.19 -12.93 12.34
N GLU A 123 -0.74 -11.72 12.24
CA GLU A 123 -1.71 -11.22 13.22
C GLU A 123 -3.01 -12.03 13.27
N LEU A 124 -3.34 -12.75 12.18
CA LEU A 124 -4.50 -13.62 12.11
C LEU A 124 -4.18 -15.11 12.31
N GLU A 125 -3.01 -15.54 11.89
CA GLU A 125 -2.63 -16.96 11.85
C GLU A 125 -1.19 -17.15 12.39
N LEU A 126 -0.91 -16.65 13.59
CA LEU A 126 0.43 -16.67 14.17
C LEU A 126 1.06 -18.07 14.15
N ASP A 127 0.34 -19.06 14.71
CA ASP A 127 0.82 -20.44 14.81
C ASP A 127 1.15 -21.04 13.44
N THR A 128 0.34 -20.71 12.42
CA THR A 128 0.59 -21.18 11.05
C THR A 128 1.94 -20.72 10.51
N PHE A 129 2.34 -19.48 10.80
CA PHE A 129 3.62 -18.95 10.33
C PHE A 129 4.80 -19.35 11.21
N GLN A 130 4.61 -19.47 12.50
CA GLN A 130 5.67 -19.93 13.44
C GLN A 130 6.07 -21.39 13.23
N THR A 131 5.12 -22.23 12.82
CA THR A 131 5.38 -23.68 12.59
C THR A 131 5.87 -24.01 11.17
N LEU A 132 5.95 -23.01 10.27
CA LEU A 132 6.50 -23.24 8.93
C LEU A 132 8.00 -23.56 9.00
N THR A 133 8.40 -24.73 8.51
CA THR A 133 9.81 -25.11 8.40
C THR A 133 10.61 -24.06 7.65
N GLY A 134 11.74 -23.62 8.23
CA GLY A 134 12.62 -22.60 7.66
C GLY A 134 12.23 -21.16 7.99
N VAL A 135 11.18 -20.93 8.79
CA VAL A 135 10.91 -19.61 9.39
C VAL A 135 11.66 -19.51 10.70
N HIS A 136 12.47 -18.47 10.86
CA HIS A 136 13.31 -18.26 12.04
C HIS A 136 12.65 -17.35 13.07
N ALA A 137 11.90 -16.35 12.60
CA ALA A 137 11.15 -15.45 13.47
C ALA A 137 9.85 -14.96 12.83
N VAL A 138 8.85 -14.68 13.68
CA VAL A 138 7.60 -14.01 13.30
C VAL A 138 7.47 -12.77 14.16
N VAL A 139 7.45 -11.59 13.50
CA VAL A 139 7.45 -10.27 14.15
C VAL A 139 6.12 -9.58 13.90
N LYS A 140 5.47 -9.09 14.95
CA LYS A 140 4.19 -8.37 14.88
C LYS A 140 4.33 -7.01 14.20
N ASN A 141 3.21 -6.45 13.73
CA ASN A 141 3.18 -5.11 13.12
C ASN A 141 3.74 -4.02 14.05
N SER A 142 3.48 -4.11 15.36
CA SER A 142 3.97 -3.15 16.38
C SER A 142 5.47 -3.24 16.66
N GLU A 143 6.13 -4.34 16.23
CA GLU A 143 7.51 -4.67 16.59
C GLU A 143 8.46 -4.62 15.38
N LYS A 144 8.00 -4.10 14.25
CA LYS A 144 8.76 -4.08 12.98
C LYS A 144 10.12 -3.37 13.07
N SER A 145 10.24 -2.36 13.93
CA SER A 145 11.50 -1.65 14.18
C SER A 145 12.58 -2.53 14.82
N MET A 146 12.20 -3.68 15.38
CA MET A 146 13.16 -4.62 15.98
C MET A 146 13.76 -5.59 14.94
N ILE A 147 13.27 -5.63 13.71
CA ILE A 147 13.67 -6.63 12.70
C ILE A 147 15.16 -6.56 12.40
N ALA A 148 15.71 -5.36 12.20
CA ALA A 148 17.11 -5.18 11.87
C ALA A 148 18.03 -5.56 13.04
N SER A 149 17.70 -5.20 14.28
CA SER A 149 18.46 -5.60 15.47
C SER A 149 18.40 -7.10 15.69
N MET A 150 17.22 -7.73 15.53
CA MET A 150 17.11 -9.19 15.60
C MET A 150 17.95 -9.90 14.54
N ALA A 151 18.02 -9.36 13.32
CA ALA A 151 18.86 -9.89 12.26
C ALA A 151 20.35 -9.76 12.60
N SER A 152 20.79 -8.63 13.18
CA SER A 152 22.16 -8.43 13.64
C SER A 152 22.57 -9.44 14.71
N GLU A 153 21.66 -9.78 15.62
CA GLU A 153 21.91 -10.82 16.64
C GLU A 153 22.06 -12.22 16.02
N LEU A 154 21.25 -12.56 15.00
CA LEU A 154 21.33 -13.85 14.29
C LEU A 154 22.67 -14.03 13.57
N GLU A 155 23.17 -12.98 12.93
CA GLU A 155 24.44 -13.02 12.18
C GLU A 155 25.66 -12.72 13.04
N GLY A 156 25.49 -12.33 14.30
CA GLY A 156 26.57 -11.89 15.17
C GLY A 156 27.32 -10.66 14.65
N TRP A 157 26.59 -9.79 13.95
CA TRP A 157 27.08 -8.60 13.29
C TRP A 157 27.14 -7.40 14.23
N ALA A 158 28.23 -6.64 14.18
CA ALA A 158 28.37 -5.37 14.90
C ALA A 158 28.04 -4.20 13.96
N ASP A 159 27.25 -3.25 14.44
CA ASP A 159 26.75 -2.11 13.70
C ASP A 159 27.86 -1.30 13.03
N GLN A 160 27.87 -1.28 11.71
CA GLN A 160 28.65 -0.37 10.88
C GLN A 160 27.71 0.24 9.85
N PRO A 161 27.05 1.37 10.16
CA PRO A 161 26.04 1.96 9.29
C PRO A 161 26.56 2.18 7.87
N ILE A 162 25.72 1.84 6.89
CA ILE A 162 25.94 2.16 5.50
C ILE A 162 24.88 3.18 5.05
N PRO A 163 25.21 4.08 4.10
CA PRO A 163 24.23 5.04 3.61
C PRO A 163 23.00 4.34 3.03
N TRP A 164 21.83 4.63 3.58
CA TRP A 164 20.57 4.23 2.95
C TRP A 164 20.32 5.09 1.70
N ARG A 165 20.00 4.44 0.58
CA ARG A 165 19.76 5.12 -0.68
C ARG A 165 18.30 5.03 -1.07
N CYS A 166 17.63 6.16 -1.19
CA CYS A 166 16.28 6.29 -1.72
C CYS A 166 16.24 6.89 -3.14
N ASP A 167 17.37 7.31 -3.66
CA ASP A 167 17.57 7.90 -4.99
C ASP A 167 17.24 6.95 -6.15
N GLU A 168 17.23 5.64 -5.92
CA GLU A 168 16.80 4.64 -6.89
C GLU A 168 15.26 4.55 -7.03
N LEU A 169 14.49 5.21 -6.17
CA LEU A 169 13.05 5.11 -6.12
C LEU A 169 12.38 6.38 -6.63
N VAL A 170 11.78 6.29 -7.79
CA VAL A 170 11.04 7.41 -8.40
C VAL A 170 9.89 7.87 -7.53
N ARG A 171 9.25 6.92 -6.81
CA ARG A 171 8.08 7.18 -5.94
C ARG A 171 8.21 6.45 -4.62
N LEU A 172 8.09 7.20 -3.52
CA LEU A 172 8.15 6.68 -2.16
C LEU A 172 6.82 6.84 -1.41
N PRO A 173 6.30 5.79 -0.76
CA PRO A 173 5.22 5.95 0.22
C PRO A 173 5.79 6.47 1.54
N LEU A 174 5.15 7.51 2.08
CA LEU A 174 5.42 8.09 3.39
C LEU A 174 4.26 7.74 4.32
N LYS A 175 4.46 6.79 5.22
CA LYS A 175 3.46 6.43 6.21
C LYS A 175 3.40 7.50 7.30
N VAL A 176 2.25 8.14 7.45
CA VAL A 176 2.00 9.18 8.45
C VAL A 176 1.02 8.73 9.54
N GLN A 177 0.24 7.67 9.27
CA GLN A 177 -0.77 7.15 10.16
C GLN A 177 -0.86 5.62 10.03
N ASP A 178 -1.18 4.92 11.13
CA ASP A 178 -1.45 3.48 11.16
C ASP A 178 -2.68 3.19 12.04
N GLY A 179 -3.26 2.00 11.90
CA GLY A 179 -4.47 1.59 12.62
C GLY A 179 -5.76 2.24 12.07
N CYS A 180 -6.92 1.68 12.47
CA CYS A 180 -8.25 2.16 12.07
C CYS A 180 -9.29 1.78 13.12
N GLU A 181 -10.20 2.69 13.46
CA GLU A 181 -11.29 2.46 14.43
C GLU A 181 -12.67 2.59 13.77
N ARG A 182 -12.78 2.47 12.45
CA ARG A 182 -14.06 2.53 11.72
C ARG A 182 -14.88 1.25 11.83
N PHE A 183 -14.25 0.11 12.06
CA PHE A 183 -14.90 -1.20 12.21
C PHE A 183 -15.94 -1.50 11.13
N CYS A 184 -15.67 -1.14 9.86
CA CYS A 184 -16.52 -1.57 8.74
C CYS A 184 -16.72 -3.08 8.83
N THR A 185 -17.97 -3.56 8.65
CA THR A 185 -18.37 -4.92 9.01
C THR A 185 -17.60 -6.04 8.31
N TYR A 186 -17.03 -5.76 7.14
CA TYR A 186 -16.22 -6.69 6.33
C TYR A 186 -14.71 -6.59 6.58
N CYS A 187 -14.26 -5.59 7.34
CA CYS A 187 -12.86 -5.20 7.38
C CYS A 187 -12.13 -5.78 8.60
N VAL A 188 -11.06 -6.52 8.34
CA VAL A 188 -10.23 -7.11 9.39
C VAL A 188 -9.14 -6.16 9.91
N VAL A 189 -8.91 -5.04 9.22
CA VAL A 189 -7.80 -4.13 9.50
C VAL A 189 -7.79 -3.58 10.94
N PRO A 190 -8.92 -3.17 11.55
CA PRO A 190 -8.94 -2.73 12.95
C PRO A 190 -8.35 -3.76 13.93
N TYR A 191 -8.57 -5.05 13.65
CA TYR A 191 -8.13 -6.15 14.52
C TYR A 191 -6.63 -6.50 14.37
N ILE A 192 -6.04 -6.18 13.20
CA ILE A 192 -4.65 -6.54 12.88
C ILE A 192 -3.67 -5.35 12.87
N ARG A 193 -4.20 -4.12 12.85
CA ARG A 193 -3.41 -2.89 12.90
C ARG A 193 -3.67 -2.05 14.14
N GLY A 194 -4.74 -2.38 14.89
CA GLY A 194 -5.08 -1.73 16.14
C GLY A 194 -5.63 -0.32 15.98
N LYS A 195 -5.53 0.46 17.07
CA LYS A 195 -6.03 1.83 17.17
C LYS A 195 -5.27 2.80 16.27
N HIS A 196 -5.87 3.96 16.05
CA HIS A 196 -5.22 5.08 15.35
C HIS A 196 -3.93 5.50 16.04
N VAL A 197 -2.85 5.55 15.27
CA VAL A 197 -1.55 6.10 15.68
C VAL A 197 -1.05 6.98 14.56
N SER A 198 -0.82 8.26 14.85
CA SER A 198 -0.25 9.23 13.91
C SER A 198 1.21 9.51 14.27
N ARG A 199 2.04 9.73 13.25
CA ARG A 199 3.41 10.21 13.43
C ARG A 199 3.39 11.70 13.76
N ALA A 200 4.34 12.13 14.58
CA ALA A 200 4.54 13.56 14.86
C ALA A 200 4.88 14.34 13.57
N LEU A 201 4.25 15.49 13.39
CA LEU A 201 4.42 16.33 12.21
C LEU A 201 5.90 16.70 11.95
N PRO A 202 6.72 17.09 12.95
CA PRO A 202 8.13 17.37 12.74
C PRO A 202 8.91 16.19 12.16
N ASP A 203 8.59 14.95 12.58
CA ASP A 203 9.25 13.74 12.07
C ASP A 203 8.87 13.47 10.62
N VAL A 204 7.62 13.71 10.26
CA VAL A 204 7.15 13.58 8.87
C VAL A 204 7.85 14.59 7.98
N ILE A 205 7.95 15.85 8.40
CA ILE A 205 8.61 16.92 7.61
C ILE A 205 10.10 16.66 7.47
N ARG A 206 10.77 16.16 8.51
CA ARG A 206 12.18 15.73 8.40
C ARG A 206 12.37 14.65 7.33
N ASP A 207 11.52 13.63 7.31
CA ASP A 207 11.60 12.58 6.28
C ASP A 207 11.32 13.13 4.87
N VAL A 208 10.38 14.08 4.72
CA VAL A 208 10.12 14.79 3.46
C VAL A 208 11.37 15.52 2.97
N GLY A 209 12.07 16.23 3.87
CA GLY A 209 13.33 16.93 3.55
C GLY A 209 14.39 15.94 3.03
N VAL A 210 14.58 14.81 3.72
CA VAL A 210 15.53 13.78 3.29
C VAL A 210 15.18 13.23 1.90
N MET A 211 13.89 12.98 1.61
CA MET A 211 13.43 12.50 0.31
C MET A 211 13.61 13.56 -0.79
N SER A 212 13.37 14.83 -0.47
CA SER A 212 13.54 15.94 -1.40
C SER A 212 15.03 16.15 -1.75
N ASP A 213 15.91 16.12 -0.75
CA ASP A 213 17.37 16.25 -0.94
C ASP A 213 17.95 15.07 -1.74
N ALA A 214 17.37 13.86 -1.60
CA ALA A 214 17.72 12.68 -2.38
C ALA A 214 17.16 12.72 -3.82
N GLY A 215 16.36 13.71 -4.20
CA GLY A 215 15.81 13.85 -5.55
C GLY A 215 14.68 12.89 -5.88
N VAL A 216 13.93 12.40 -4.88
CA VAL A 216 12.74 11.57 -5.10
C VAL A 216 11.71 12.30 -5.96
N GLY A 217 11.20 11.66 -7.01
CA GLY A 217 10.26 12.29 -7.94
C GLY A 217 8.86 12.53 -7.37
N GLU A 218 8.36 11.61 -6.53
CA GLU A 218 7.03 11.70 -5.91
C GLU A 218 7.00 11.04 -4.52
N VAL A 219 6.44 11.74 -3.53
CA VAL A 219 6.05 11.17 -2.24
C VAL A 219 4.55 10.89 -2.21
N VAL A 220 4.17 9.70 -1.72
CA VAL A 220 2.77 9.32 -1.53
C VAL A 220 2.47 9.26 -0.03
N ILE A 221 1.77 10.27 0.48
CA ILE A 221 1.30 10.29 1.87
C ILE A 221 0.31 9.14 2.06
N CYS A 222 0.57 8.24 2.99
CA CYS A 222 -0.27 7.07 3.19
C CYS A 222 -0.54 6.79 4.68
N GLY A 223 -1.71 6.22 4.92
CA GLY A 223 -2.18 5.72 6.20
C GLY A 223 -3.17 4.58 5.98
N ILE A 224 -3.52 3.90 7.04
CA ILE A 224 -4.61 2.91 7.04
C ILE A 224 -5.96 3.62 7.00
N ASP A 225 -6.10 4.69 7.78
CA ASP A 225 -7.23 5.61 7.79
C ASP A 225 -6.67 7.03 7.73
N LEU A 226 -6.23 7.43 6.54
CA LEU A 226 -5.40 8.61 6.33
C LEU A 226 -6.05 9.89 6.85
N GLY A 227 -7.36 10.05 6.64
CA GLY A 227 -8.10 11.22 7.06
C GLY A 227 -8.22 11.39 8.57
N SER A 228 -8.00 10.32 9.33
CA SER A 228 -7.97 10.38 10.80
C SER A 228 -6.62 10.86 11.36
N TYR A 229 -5.67 11.25 10.49
CA TYR A 229 -4.40 11.81 10.96
C TYR A 229 -4.61 12.98 11.92
N ARG A 230 -3.94 12.90 13.06
CA ARG A 230 -3.87 13.98 14.05
C ARG A 230 -2.51 13.96 14.72
N ASP A 231 -1.76 15.04 14.54
CA ASP A 231 -0.46 15.20 15.17
C ASP A 231 -0.58 15.07 16.69
N PRO A 232 0.21 14.20 17.34
CA PRO A 232 0.09 13.94 18.78
C PRO A 232 0.49 15.15 19.65
N GLU A 233 1.28 16.08 19.13
CA GLU A 233 1.78 17.23 19.89
C GLU A 233 0.92 18.48 19.67
N SER A 234 0.70 18.87 18.41
CA SER A 234 -0.01 20.12 18.06
C SER A 234 -1.50 19.92 17.83
N GLY A 235 -1.96 18.67 17.60
CA GLY A 235 -3.33 18.39 17.21
C GLY A 235 -3.64 18.72 15.75
N ALA A 236 -2.64 19.11 14.94
CA ALA A 236 -2.78 19.37 13.51
C ALA A 236 -3.40 18.15 12.78
N VAL A 237 -4.31 18.42 11.84
CA VAL A 237 -5.05 17.39 11.13
C VAL A 237 -4.50 17.18 9.70
N LEU A 238 -5.10 16.28 8.93
CA LEU A 238 -4.57 15.88 7.61
C LEU A 238 -4.29 17.06 6.68
N HIS A 239 -5.19 18.06 6.58
CA HIS A 239 -4.93 19.18 5.67
C HIS A 239 -3.75 20.05 6.10
N ASP A 240 -3.55 20.28 7.42
CA ASP A 240 -2.37 20.97 7.93
C ASP A 240 -1.08 20.19 7.61
N LEU A 241 -1.10 18.87 7.77
CA LEU A 241 0.00 18.00 7.35
C LEU A 241 0.30 18.13 5.86
N VAL A 242 -0.73 18.09 5.01
CA VAL A 242 -0.57 18.16 3.54
C VAL A 242 0.04 19.48 3.13
N GLU A 243 -0.44 20.61 3.66
CA GLU A 243 0.14 21.93 3.39
C GLU A 243 1.62 21.97 3.78
N ARG A 244 1.96 21.50 5.00
CA ARG A 244 3.35 21.47 5.45
C ARG A 244 4.24 20.55 4.60
N VAL A 245 3.71 19.43 4.13
CA VAL A 245 4.45 18.55 3.21
C VAL A 245 4.64 19.22 1.86
N VAL A 246 3.63 19.90 1.32
CA VAL A 246 3.71 20.66 0.06
C VAL A 246 4.77 21.76 0.15
N ASP A 247 4.78 22.54 1.24
CA ASP A 247 5.74 23.61 1.48
C ASP A 247 7.20 23.12 1.54
N ASN A 248 7.41 21.84 1.94
CA ASN A 248 8.74 21.24 2.10
C ASN A 248 9.10 20.25 1.01
N ALA A 249 8.23 20.05 0.00
CA ALA A 249 8.44 19.06 -1.04
C ALA A 249 9.52 19.42 -2.07
N GLY A 250 9.91 20.71 -2.17
CA GLY A 250 10.80 21.16 -3.24
C GLY A 250 10.22 20.82 -4.63
N ASP A 251 11.00 20.16 -5.46
CA ASP A 251 10.54 19.71 -6.78
C ASP A 251 9.73 18.40 -6.74
N MET A 252 9.65 17.75 -5.58
CA MET A 252 8.98 16.46 -5.44
C MET A 252 7.46 16.61 -5.55
N TRP A 253 6.82 15.71 -6.28
CA TRP A 253 5.36 15.63 -6.29
C TRP A 253 4.83 15.04 -4.98
N VAL A 254 3.71 15.56 -4.51
CA VAL A 254 2.98 15.06 -3.35
C VAL A 254 1.67 14.44 -3.80
N ARG A 255 1.37 13.25 -3.34
CA ARG A 255 0.12 12.55 -3.65
C ARG A 255 -0.47 11.94 -2.39
N LEU A 256 -1.80 11.93 -2.31
CA LEU A 256 -2.51 11.21 -1.26
C LEU A 256 -2.76 9.74 -1.67
N SER A 257 -2.71 8.84 -0.71
CA SER A 257 -3.21 7.48 -0.89
C SER A 257 -4.74 7.45 -0.83
N SER A 258 -5.34 6.33 -0.40
CA SER A 258 -6.78 6.24 -0.17
C SER A 258 -7.22 7.15 0.98
N ILE A 259 -8.31 7.89 0.77
CA ILE A 259 -8.93 8.76 1.76
C ILE A 259 -10.45 8.56 1.72
N GLU A 260 -11.10 8.56 2.86
CA GLU A 260 -12.56 8.54 2.91
C GLU A 260 -13.14 9.84 2.37
N LEU A 261 -14.21 9.75 1.59
CA LEU A 261 -14.77 10.93 0.92
C LEU A 261 -15.23 12.01 1.91
N CYS A 262 -15.70 11.62 3.11
CA CYS A 262 -16.08 12.56 4.18
C CYS A 262 -14.89 13.33 4.79
N GLU A 263 -13.67 12.91 4.52
CA GLU A 263 -12.43 13.54 5.01
C GLU A 263 -11.76 14.44 3.95
N VAL A 264 -12.31 14.45 2.74
CA VAL A 264 -11.91 15.42 1.71
C VAL A 264 -12.56 16.76 2.04
N THR A 265 -11.86 17.60 2.80
CA THR A 265 -12.32 18.92 3.23
C THR A 265 -12.22 19.95 2.11
N ASP A 266 -12.96 21.05 2.20
CA ASP A 266 -12.89 22.13 1.21
C ASP A 266 -11.47 22.75 1.19
N ARG A 267 -10.84 22.91 2.36
CA ARG A 267 -9.45 23.40 2.45
C ARG A 267 -8.46 22.47 1.74
N LEU A 268 -8.67 21.14 1.80
CA LEU A 268 -7.85 20.21 1.02
C LEU A 268 -8.09 20.36 -0.49
N LEU A 269 -9.33 20.65 -0.90
CA LEU A 269 -9.65 20.91 -2.31
C LEU A 269 -9.08 22.26 -2.79
N GLU A 270 -9.09 23.28 -1.95
CA GLU A 270 -8.42 24.56 -2.22
C GLU A 270 -6.94 24.33 -2.50
N THR A 271 -6.21 23.67 -1.58
CA THR A 271 -4.80 23.32 -1.77
C THR A 271 -4.57 22.50 -3.04
N MET A 272 -5.49 21.55 -3.35
CA MET A 272 -5.39 20.71 -4.56
C MET A 272 -5.68 21.50 -5.85
N SER A 273 -6.47 22.56 -5.81
CA SER A 273 -6.79 23.38 -6.98
C SER A 273 -5.65 24.26 -7.43
N GLU A 274 -4.74 24.60 -6.53
CA GLU A 274 -3.57 25.41 -6.79
C GLU A 274 -2.52 24.69 -7.66
N GLU A 275 -1.64 25.49 -8.29
CA GLU A 275 -0.46 24.99 -9.02
C GLU A 275 0.71 24.82 -8.04
N ASN A 276 0.69 23.73 -7.29
CA ASN A 276 1.69 23.38 -6.29
C ASN A 276 2.16 21.92 -6.42
N ALA A 277 2.88 21.40 -5.44
CA ALA A 277 3.38 20.02 -5.44
C ALA A 277 2.27 18.97 -5.31
N LEU A 278 1.08 19.29 -4.75
CA LEU A 278 -0.02 18.34 -4.56
C LEU A 278 -0.68 17.96 -5.89
N ARG A 279 -0.72 16.67 -6.17
CA ARG A 279 -1.23 16.16 -7.44
C ARG A 279 -2.75 15.99 -7.43
N LYS A 280 -3.39 16.37 -8.52
CA LYS A 280 -4.84 16.39 -8.74
C LYS A 280 -5.40 14.97 -8.92
N TYR A 281 -5.32 14.16 -7.87
CA TYR A 281 -5.79 12.79 -7.83
C TYR A 281 -6.31 12.40 -6.45
N LEU A 282 -7.48 11.77 -6.43
CA LEU A 282 -8.09 11.19 -5.23
C LEU A 282 -8.47 9.73 -5.46
N HIS A 283 -8.21 8.91 -4.44
CA HIS A 283 -8.75 7.56 -4.36
C HIS A 283 -9.74 7.50 -3.21
N VAL A 284 -11.04 7.44 -3.54
CA VAL A 284 -12.15 7.52 -2.58
C VAL A 284 -13.00 6.24 -2.66
N PRO A 285 -12.95 5.37 -1.64
CA PRO A 285 -13.66 4.09 -1.66
C PRO A 285 -15.18 4.28 -1.62
N LEU A 286 -15.90 3.80 -2.64
CA LEU A 286 -17.37 3.76 -2.68
C LEU A 286 -17.93 2.52 -2.00
N GLN A 287 -17.26 1.38 -2.13
CA GLN A 287 -17.63 0.04 -1.67
C GLN A 287 -18.90 -0.53 -2.33
N SER A 288 -20.05 0.15 -2.27
CA SER A 288 -21.31 -0.24 -2.92
C SER A 288 -22.07 0.99 -3.45
N GLY A 289 -22.85 0.83 -4.48
CA GLY A 289 -23.79 1.84 -5.00
C GLY A 289 -25.22 1.66 -4.49
N ASP A 290 -25.39 0.96 -3.38
CA ASP A 290 -26.67 0.68 -2.74
C ASP A 290 -26.66 1.06 -1.27
N ASP A 291 -27.63 1.89 -0.84
CA ASP A 291 -27.66 2.44 0.52
C ASP A 291 -27.88 1.37 1.60
N THR A 292 -28.65 0.32 1.31
CA THR A 292 -28.88 -0.79 2.26
C THR A 292 -27.59 -1.59 2.44
N VAL A 293 -26.91 -1.92 1.34
CA VAL A 293 -25.61 -2.63 1.40
C VAL A 293 -24.56 -1.77 2.09
N LEU A 294 -24.52 -0.45 1.85
CA LEU A 294 -23.60 0.45 2.55
C LEU A 294 -23.87 0.48 4.05
N ALA A 295 -25.14 0.53 4.49
CA ALA A 295 -25.50 0.46 5.89
C ALA A 295 -25.04 -0.86 6.53
N ASP A 296 -25.29 -1.99 5.87
CA ASP A 296 -24.84 -3.31 6.32
C ASP A 296 -23.31 -3.46 6.34
N MET A 297 -22.60 -2.74 5.48
CA MET A 297 -21.15 -2.62 5.49
C MET A 297 -20.62 -1.72 6.61
N GLY A 298 -21.49 -1.03 7.36
CA GLY A 298 -21.12 -0.04 8.38
C GLY A 298 -20.56 1.25 7.78
N ARG A 299 -21.08 1.67 6.60
CA ARG A 299 -20.67 2.91 5.92
C ARG A 299 -21.68 4.02 6.25
N ASN A 300 -21.18 5.16 6.76
CA ASN A 300 -22.00 6.25 7.29
C ASN A 300 -22.30 7.33 6.25
N TYR A 301 -22.56 6.94 4.99
CA TYR A 301 -22.96 7.87 3.92
C TYR A 301 -23.96 7.19 2.97
N SER A 302 -24.77 8.03 2.28
CA SER A 302 -25.64 7.55 1.22
C SER A 302 -25.01 7.71 -0.16
N THR A 303 -25.50 6.96 -1.13
CA THR A 303 -25.10 7.05 -2.53
C THR A 303 -25.37 8.43 -3.12
N ALA A 304 -26.47 9.07 -2.72
CA ALA A 304 -26.83 10.44 -3.13
C ALA A 304 -25.78 11.45 -2.64
N TRP A 305 -25.42 11.40 -1.36
CA TRP A 305 -24.37 12.25 -0.78
C TRP A 305 -23.02 12.02 -1.45
N PHE A 306 -22.63 10.75 -1.64
CA PHE A 306 -21.36 10.42 -2.29
C PHE A 306 -21.27 11.02 -3.71
N ARG A 307 -22.37 10.93 -4.48
CA ARG A 307 -22.48 11.49 -5.84
C ARG A 307 -22.33 13.01 -5.82
N SER A 308 -23.06 13.69 -4.92
CA SER A 308 -22.95 15.15 -4.75
C SER A 308 -21.54 15.57 -4.44
N ARG A 309 -20.88 14.92 -3.47
CA ARG A 309 -19.52 15.28 -3.07
C ARG A 309 -18.49 15.04 -4.18
N VAL A 310 -18.63 13.98 -4.98
CA VAL A 310 -17.78 13.77 -6.16
C VAL A 310 -18.00 14.84 -7.22
N ALA A 311 -19.24 15.33 -7.40
CA ALA A 311 -19.52 16.45 -8.30
C ALA A 311 -18.84 17.74 -7.81
N GLU A 312 -18.97 18.08 -6.54
CA GLU A 312 -18.29 19.23 -5.91
C GLU A 312 -16.76 19.19 -6.09
N ILE A 313 -16.15 18.00 -5.93
CA ILE A 313 -14.71 17.81 -6.17
C ILE A 313 -14.35 18.10 -7.63
N ARG A 314 -15.20 17.70 -8.60
CA ARG A 314 -14.94 17.97 -10.01
C ARG A 314 -15.13 19.43 -10.38
N ASP A 315 -16.08 20.10 -9.74
CA ASP A 315 -16.28 21.54 -9.92
C ASP A 315 -15.10 22.34 -9.37
N ALA A 316 -14.57 21.94 -8.19
CA ALA A 316 -13.41 22.58 -7.58
C ALA A 316 -12.09 22.25 -8.30
N VAL A 317 -11.92 21.00 -8.77
CA VAL A 317 -10.70 20.52 -9.42
C VAL A 317 -11.06 19.72 -10.68
N PRO A 318 -11.41 20.37 -11.81
CA PRO A 318 -11.92 19.71 -13.02
C PRO A 318 -10.97 18.66 -13.62
N GLU A 319 -9.67 18.79 -13.41
CA GLU A 319 -8.66 17.89 -13.93
C GLU A 319 -8.42 16.66 -13.04
N ALA A 320 -9.06 16.59 -11.87
CA ALA A 320 -8.82 15.54 -10.91
C ALA A 320 -9.14 14.15 -11.47
N GLY A 321 -8.17 13.25 -11.35
CA GLY A 321 -8.40 11.83 -11.51
C GLY A 321 -9.05 11.28 -10.23
N ILE A 322 -10.29 10.82 -10.32
CA ILE A 322 -10.99 10.23 -9.17
C ILE A 322 -11.10 8.72 -9.39
N SER A 323 -10.51 7.94 -8.50
CA SER A 323 -10.61 6.48 -8.52
C SER A 323 -11.33 5.95 -7.27
N THR A 324 -11.77 4.71 -7.34
CA THR A 324 -12.57 4.12 -6.27
C THR A 324 -12.31 2.63 -6.07
N ASP A 325 -12.73 2.12 -4.92
CA ASP A 325 -12.85 0.70 -4.62
C ASP A 325 -14.34 0.30 -4.58
N VAL A 326 -14.69 -0.85 -5.16
CA VAL A 326 -16.05 -1.41 -5.12
C VAL A 326 -15.96 -2.89 -4.81
N MET A 327 -16.78 -3.34 -3.87
CA MET A 327 -16.92 -4.74 -3.49
C MET A 327 -18.18 -5.33 -4.11
N VAL A 328 -18.06 -6.54 -4.68
CA VAL A 328 -19.21 -7.31 -5.20
C VAL A 328 -19.41 -8.58 -4.41
N GLY A 329 -20.69 -8.99 -4.28
CA GLY A 329 -21.07 -10.20 -3.58
C GLY A 329 -20.93 -10.10 -2.08
N PHE A 330 -21.12 -8.91 -1.51
CA PHE A 330 -21.37 -8.76 -0.07
C PHE A 330 -22.64 -9.56 0.31
N PRO A 331 -22.74 -10.18 1.49
CA PRO A 331 -23.82 -11.11 1.82
C PRO A 331 -25.25 -10.60 1.56
N THR A 332 -25.52 -9.32 1.72
CA THR A 332 -26.82 -8.70 1.51
C THR A 332 -27.02 -8.06 0.13
N GLU A 333 -26.02 -8.21 -0.78
CA GLU A 333 -26.09 -7.65 -2.14
C GLU A 333 -27.03 -8.46 -3.03
N SER A 334 -28.30 -8.03 -3.19
CA SER A 334 -29.26 -8.60 -4.16
C SER A 334 -28.89 -8.24 -5.61
N GLU A 335 -29.62 -8.77 -6.61
CA GLU A 335 -29.44 -8.36 -8.02
C GLU A 335 -29.85 -6.89 -8.24
N GLU A 336 -30.87 -6.40 -7.53
CA GLU A 336 -31.32 -4.99 -7.59
C GLU A 336 -30.26 -4.07 -6.95
N ALA A 337 -29.66 -4.45 -5.82
CA ALA A 337 -28.57 -3.73 -5.18
C ALA A 337 -27.34 -3.65 -6.10
N PHE A 338 -26.99 -4.78 -6.73
CA PHE A 338 -25.93 -4.80 -7.73
C PHE A 338 -26.27 -3.92 -8.95
N ALA A 339 -27.52 -3.91 -9.41
CA ALA A 339 -27.95 -3.03 -10.51
C ALA A 339 -27.79 -1.54 -10.15
N ARG A 340 -28.10 -1.14 -8.89
CA ARG A 340 -27.82 0.22 -8.39
C ARG A 340 -26.33 0.55 -8.36
N THR A 341 -25.50 -0.38 -7.88
CA THR A 341 -24.02 -0.23 -7.91
C THR A 341 -23.52 -0.04 -9.33
N ARG A 342 -24.02 -0.82 -10.28
CA ARG A 342 -23.70 -0.69 -11.70
C ARG A 342 -24.07 0.69 -12.28
N SER A 343 -25.26 1.21 -11.96
CA SER A 343 -25.70 2.56 -12.38
C SER A 343 -24.79 3.63 -11.78
N MET A 344 -24.54 3.56 -10.47
CA MET A 344 -23.66 4.49 -9.76
C MET A 344 -22.27 4.56 -10.40
N MET A 345 -21.68 3.43 -10.76
CA MET A 345 -20.38 3.36 -11.42
C MET A 345 -20.36 4.03 -12.79
N LYS A 346 -21.45 3.88 -13.58
CA LYS A 346 -21.58 4.51 -14.90
C LYS A 346 -21.77 6.01 -14.80
N GLU A 347 -22.63 6.45 -13.88
CA GLU A 347 -23.01 7.85 -13.67
C GLU A 347 -21.86 8.66 -13.09
N THR A 348 -21.18 8.12 -12.06
CA THR A 348 -20.07 8.81 -11.40
C THR A 348 -18.84 8.93 -12.30
N GLY A 349 -18.60 8.00 -13.21
CA GLY A 349 -17.55 8.12 -14.22
C GLY A 349 -16.13 8.21 -13.62
N PHE A 350 -15.78 7.29 -12.75
CA PHE A 350 -14.45 7.21 -12.16
C PHE A 350 -13.35 7.03 -13.22
N SER A 351 -12.19 7.65 -13.01
CA SER A 351 -11.03 7.45 -13.89
C SER A 351 -10.47 6.01 -13.80
N ARG A 352 -10.71 5.33 -12.67
CA ARG A 352 -10.39 3.93 -12.43
C ARG A 352 -11.22 3.39 -11.27
N ALA A 353 -11.58 2.11 -11.32
CA ALA A 353 -12.13 1.41 -10.17
C ALA A 353 -11.38 0.08 -9.95
N HIS A 354 -11.14 -0.22 -8.68
CA HIS A 354 -10.69 -1.52 -8.23
C HIS A 354 -11.90 -2.31 -7.75
N VAL A 355 -12.14 -3.46 -8.37
CA VAL A 355 -13.29 -4.30 -8.05
C VAL A 355 -12.81 -5.52 -7.27
N PHE A 356 -13.37 -5.68 -6.07
CA PHE A 356 -13.07 -6.79 -5.18
C PHE A 356 -14.28 -7.72 -5.02
N LYS A 357 -14.02 -9.00 -4.86
CA LYS A 357 -15.04 -9.97 -4.44
C LYS A 357 -15.05 -10.03 -2.92
N TYR A 358 -16.22 -9.97 -2.31
CA TYR A 358 -16.34 -10.23 -0.87
C TYR A 358 -15.68 -11.56 -0.52
N SER A 359 -14.95 -11.57 0.57
CA SER A 359 -14.28 -12.73 1.12
C SER A 359 -14.42 -12.70 2.64
N PRO A 360 -15.12 -13.65 3.26
CA PRO A 360 -15.26 -13.72 4.70
C PRO A 360 -13.90 -13.67 5.40
N ARG A 361 -13.80 -12.86 6.44
CA ARG A 361 -12.57 -12.74 7.23
C ARG A 361 -12.87 -13.03 8.70
N PRO A 362 -11.99 -13.77 9.40
CA PRO A 362 -12.10 -13.94 10.84
C PRO A 362 -12.22 -12.60 11.55
N LEU A 363 -12.86 -12.55 12.68
CA LEU A 363 -13.05 -11.38 13.55
C LEU A 363 -13.97 -10.29 12.99
N THR A 364 -14.39 -10.34 11.73
CA THR A 364 -15.26 -9.32 11.13
C THR A 364 -16.72 -9.60 11.41
N ALA A 365 -17.52 -8.55 11.63
CA ALA A 365 -18.95 -8.70 11.90
C ALA A 365 -19.70 -9.37 10.75
N ALA A 366 -19.33 -9.09 9.50
CA ALA A 366 -19.96 -9.67 8.32
C ALA A 366 -19.77 -11.19 8.19
N ILE A 367 -18.85 -11.81 8.95
CA ILE A 367 -18.71 -13.28 8.95
C ILE A 367 -19.97 -14.00 9.42
N SER A 368 -20.75 -13.39 10.31
CA SER A 368 -22.01 -13.93 10.80
C SER A 368 -23.12 -13.96 9.74
N LEU A 369 -23.01 -13.16 8.69
CA LEU A 369 -23.93 -13.14 7.55
C LEU A 369 -23.65 -14.29 6.57
N GLY A 370 -22.56 -15.03 6.75
CA GLY A 370 -22.11 -16.06 5.86
C GLY A 370 -21.59 -15.53 4.51
N ASP A 371 -21.65 -16.37 3.51
CA ASP A 371 -21.26 -16.05 2.12
C ASP A 371 -22.29 -16.60 1.12
N PRO A 372 -23.54 -16.07 1.13
CA PRO A 372 -24.65 -16.62 0.36
C PRO A 372 -24.55 -16.38 -1.16
N VAL A 373 -23.71 -15.40 -1.58
CA VAL A 373 -23.55 -15.10 -3.00
C VAL A 373 -22.57 -16.05 -3.64
N GLU A 374 -23.05 -16.84 -4.58
CA GLU A 374 -22.27 -17.85 -5.27
C GLU A 374 -21.00 -17.29 -5.95
N PRO A 375 -19.86 -18.02 -5.93
CA PRO A 375 -18.61 -17.59 -6.55
C PRO A 375 -18.73 -17.22 -8.03
N VAL A 376 -19.60 -17.90 -8.78
CA VAL A 376 -19.88 -17.62 -10.20
C VAL A 376 -20.57 -16.27 -10.33
N THR A 377 -21.55 -15.96 -9.48
CA THR A 377 -22.24 -14.67 -9.45
C THR A 377 -21.28 -13.54 -9.12
N LYS A 378 -20.42 -13.70 -8.07
CA LYS A 378 -19.36 -12.74 -7.77
C LYS A 378 -18.41 -12.54 -8.95
N GLY A 379 -18.10 -13.63 -9.68
CA GLY A 379 -17.29 -13.58 -10.90
C GLY A 379 -17.91 -12.68 -11.96
N ARG A 380 -19.16 -12.96 -12.32
CA ARG A 380 -19.95 -12.21 -13.31
C ARG A 380 -20.06 -10.75 -12.95
N ARG A 381 -20.45 -10.44 -11.70
CA ARG A 381 -20.56 -9.05 -11.20
C ARG A 381 -19.22 -8.31 -11.27
N ALA A 382 -18.13 -8.96 -10.87
CA ALA A 382 -16.80 -8.35 -10.94
C ALA A 382 -16.38 -8.04 -12.38
N GLU A 383 -16.57 -8.96 -13.31
CA GLU A 383 -16.24 -8.79 -14.74
C GLU A 383 -17.04 -7.63 -15.35
N GLU A 384 -18.34 -7.53 -15.01
CA GLU A 384 -19.20 -6.45 -15.47
C GLU A 384 -18.72 -5.07 -14.96
N LEU A 385 -18.41 -4.93 -13.67
CA LEU A 385 -17.90 -3.66 -13.13
C LEU A 385 -16.50 -3.31 -13.64
N ILE A 386 -15.63 -4.31 -13.87
CA ILE A 386 -14.32 -4.11 -14.50
C ILE A 386 -14.50 -3.57 -15.93
N ARG A 387 -15.44 -4.10 -16.70
CA ARG A 387 -15.76 -3.57 -18.05
C ARG A 387 -16.21 -2.12 -17.98
N ILE A 388 -17.15 -1.80 -17.09
CA ILE A 388 -17.63 -0.43 -16.87
C ILE A 388 -16.48 0.51 -16.46
N SER A 389 -15.60 0.06 -15.56
CA SER A 389 -14.43 0.82 -15.17
C SER A 389 -13.50 1.11 -16.36
N ARG A 390 -13.28 0.14 -17.26
CA ARG A 390 -12.49 0.35 -18.48
C ARG A 390 -13.13 1.34 -19.45
N GLU A 391 -14.44 1.26 -19.63
CA GLU A 391 -15.20 2.21 -20.46
C GLU A 391 -15.13 3.64 -19.87
N SER A 392 -15.20 3.76 -18.54
CA SER A 392 -15.06 5.02 -17.84
C SER A 392 -13.66 5.60 -17.96
N ALA A 393 -12.62 4.76 -17.80
CA ALA A 393 -11.24 5.16 -18.02
C ALA A 393 -11.00 5.65 -19.45
N VAL A 394 -11.59 5.00 -20.46
CA VAL A 394 -11.53 5.45 -21.87
C VAL A 394 -12.14 6.84 -22.02
N ARG A 395 -13.30 7.11 -21.41
CA ARG A 395 -13.91 8.46 -21.46
C ARG A 395 -13.03 9.53 -20.81
N PHE A 396 -12.47 9.22 -19.64
CA PHE A 396 -11.53 10.10 -18.93
C PHE A 396 -10.27 10.38 -19.77
N HIS A 397 -9.65 9.33 -20.30
CA HIS A 397 -8.46 9.43 -21.14
C HIS A 397 -8.73 10.20 -22.44
N ARG A 398 -9.89 9.99 -23.08
CA ARG A 398 -10.30 10.72 -24.28
C ARG A 398 -10.33 12.23 -24.06
N GLY A 399 -10.75 12.68 -22.86
CA GLY A 399 -10.78 14.11 -22.50
C GLY A 399 -9.38 14.74 -22.37
N LEU A 400 -8.31 13.94 -22.38
CA LEU A 400 -6.93 14.41 -22.30
C LEU A 400 -6.24 14.51 -23.67
N ILE A 401 -6.86 14.05 -24.76
CA ILE A 401 -6.27 14.09 -26.11
C ILE A 401 -5.95 15.54 -26.50
N GLY A 402 -4.78 15.74 -27.08
CA GLY A 402 -4.26 17.04 -27.53
C GLY A 402 -3.70 17.92 -26.40
N ARG A 403 -3.98 17.61 -25.13
CA ARG A 403 -3.44 18.35 -23.99
C ARG A 403 -1.95 18.04 -23.81
N ILE A 404 -1.22 19.02 -23.29
CA ILE A 404 0.14 18.81 -22.74
C ILE A 404 -0.02 18.60 -21.26
N ILE A 405 0.45 17.45 -20.75
CA ILE A 405 0.40 17.06 -19.35
C ILE A 405 1.80 16.73 -18.86
N LEU A 406 2.12 17.09 -17.63
CA LEU A 406 3.40 16.75 -17.02
C LEU A 406 3.37 15.29 -16.52
N VAL A 407 4.38 14.49 -16.90
CA VAL A 407 4.47 13.06 -16.64
C VAL A 407 5.78 12.77 -15.89
N LEU A 408 5.67 12.17 -14.70
CA LEU A 408 6.82 11.59 -14.01
C LEU A 408 7.09 10.20 -14.58
N VAL A 409 8.27 10.02 -15.18
CA VAL A 409 8.68 8.74 -15.80
C VAL A 409 9.09 7.75 -14.73
N GLU A 410 8.41 6.58 -14.69
CA GLU A 410 8.59 5.57 -13.63
C GLU A 410 9.56 4.44 -14.02
N GLY A 411 9.72 4.19 -15.31
CA GLY A 411 10.60 3.12 -15.79
C GLY A 411 10.43 2.80 -17.26
N MET A 412 11.22 1.83 -17.72
CA MET A 412 11.08 1.26 -19.07
C MET A 412 9.80 0.42 -19.16
N LEU A 413 9.11 0.47 -20.30
CA LEU A 413 7.94 -0.38 -20.53
C LEU A 413 8.38 -1.80 -20.90
N GLU A 414 8.00 -2.79 -20.11
CA GLU A 414 8.29 -4.19 -20.43
C GLU A 414 7.59 -4.61 -21.74
N GLY A 415 8.32 -5.26 -22.63
CA GLY A 415 7.78 -5.82 -23.87
C GLY A 415 7.70 -4.82 -25.04
N GLU A 416 8.10 -3.55 -24.85
CA GLU A 416 8.14 -2.52 -25.90
C GLU A 416 9.47 -1.74 -25.80
N ALA A 417 10.48 -2.19 -26.53
CA ALA A 417 11.81 -1.56 -26.52
C ALA A 417 11.73 -0.10 -26.98
N GLY A 418 12.50 0.78 -26.34
CA GLY A 418 12.50 2.22 -26.65
C GLY A 418 11.28 2.99 -26.15
N SER A 419 10.47 2.36 -25.26
CA SER A 419 9.33 3.02 -24.64
C SER A 419 9.48 3.10 -23.13
N VAL A 420 9.05 4.23 -22.55
CA VAL A 420 8.98 4.46 -21.12
C VAL A 420 7.53 4.60 -20.66
N LEU A 421 7.28 4.23 -19.43
CA LEU A 421 6.00 4.38 -18.73
C LEU A 421 6.16 5.41 -17.63
N GLY A 422 5.24 6.37 -17.56
CA GLY A 422 5.16 7.32 -16.48
C GLY A 422 3.73 7.56 -16.01
N ARG A 423 3.56 8.48 -15.06
CA ARG A 423 2.26 8.91 -14.56
C ARG A 423 2.12 10.42 -14.56
N ALA A 424 0.96 10.87 -15.00
CA ALA A 424 0.56 12.27 -14.92
C ALA A 424 0.10 12.66 -13.51
N GLY A 425 -0.06 13.97 -13.27
CA GLY A 425 -0.54 14.50 -11.99
C GLY A 425 -1.89 13.93 -11.57
N ASN A 426 -2.81 13.67 -12.51
CA ASN A 426 -4.10 13.03 -12.29
C ASN A 426 -4.06 11.48 -12.26
N PHE A 427 -2.87 10.90 -12.14
CA PHE A 427 -2.59 9.47 -12.08
C PHE A 427 -2.82 8.67 -13.37
N ALA A 428 -3.15 9.33 -14.49
CA ALA A 428 -3.19 8.65 -15.78
C ALA A 428 -1.81 8.07 -16.12
N ALA A 429 -1.78 6.81 -16.53
CA ALA A 429 -0.57 6.18 -17.04
C ALA A 429 -0.30 6.64 -18.47
N VAL A 430 0.94 6.98 -18.79
CA VAL A 430 1.35 7.49 -20.10
C VAL A 430 2.54 6.69 -20.60
N VAL A 431 2.41 6.19 -21.82
CA VAL A 431 3.49 5.53 -22.55
C VAL A 431 4.00 6.51 -23.63
N MET A 432 5.30 6.67 -23.70
CA MET A 432 5.95 7.51 -24.73
C MET A 432 7.30 6.91 -25.14
N ASN A 433 7.78 7.31 -26.29
CA ASN A 433 9.15 6.96 -26.70
C ASN A 433 10.17 7.59 -25.76
N GLY A 434 11.18 6.84 -25.40
CA GLY A 434 12.24 7.29 -24.50
C GLY A 434 13.13 6.15 -24.03
N ASP A 435 14.18 6.52 -23.37
CA ASP A 435 15.19 5.62 -22.82
C ASP A 435 15.27 5.73 -21.28
N ARG A 436 16.21 5.00 -20.70
CA ARG A 436 16.41 4.94 -19.25
C ARG A 436 16.81 6.31 -18.63
N ALA A 437 17.43 7.21 -19.40
CA ALA A 437 17.83 8.53 -18.92
C ALA A 437 16.64 9.43 -18.55
N LEU A 438 15.44 9.09 -19.03
CA LEU A 438 14.20 9.79 -18.66
C LEU A 438 13.61 9.33 -17.32
N VAL A 439 14.03 8.20 -16.77
CA VAL A 439 13.48 7.67 -15.51
C VAL A 439 13.77 8.63 -14.36
N GLY A 440 12.75 8.94 -13.58
CA GLY A 440 12.79 9.94 -12.51
C GLY A 440 12.54 11.37 -12.95
N ARG A 441 12.56 11.65 -14.26
CA ARG A 441 12.30 12.99 -14.80
C ARG A 441 10.82 13.28 -14.98
N LYS A 442 10.46 14.56 -14.88
CA LYS A 442 9.14 15.09 -15.18
C LYS A 442 9.14 15.69 -16.57
N ILE A 443 8.45 15.04 -17.50
CA ILE A 443 8.44 15.38 -18.92
C ILE A 443 7.08 15.95 -19.31
N PRO A 444 7.00 17.14 -19.94
CA PRO A 444 5.79 17.61 -20.58
C PRO A 444 5.50 16.73 -21.81
N VAL A 445 4.31 16.14 -21.87
CA VAL A 445 3.92 15.17 -22.89
C VAL A 445 2.62 15.62 -23.54
N ARG A 446 2.64 15.75 -24.87
CA ARG A 446 1.39 15.93 -25.66
C ARG A 446 0.72 14.58 -25.82
N VAL A 447 -0.50 14.47 -25.37
CA VAL A 447 -1.30 13.23 -25.48
C VAL A 447 -1.77 13.06 -26.92
N THR A 448 -1.37 11.97 -27.58
CA THR A 448 -1.68 11.68 -28.98
C THR A 448 -2.62 10.48 -29.15
N GLY A 449 -2.75 9.63 -28.13
CA GLY A 449 -3.58 8.43 -28.17
C GLY A 449 -4.11 8.03 -26.79
N TYR A 450 -5.15 7.18 -26.77
CA TYR A 450 -5.74 6.70 -25.52
C TYR A 450 -6.21 5.25 -25.61
N GLY A 451 -6.22 4.59 -24.47
CA GLY A 451 -6.74 3.24 -24.27
C GLY A 451 -7.28 3.06 -22.87
N PRO A 452 -7.78 1.87 -22.51
CA PRO A 452 -8.35 1.62 -21.19
C PRO A 452 -7.30 1.55 -20.06
N ARG A 453 -6.03 1.36 -20.39
CA ARG A 453 -4.94 1.19 -19.41
C ARG A 453 -4.02 2.38 -19.34
N TRP A 454 -3.72 3.02 -20.49
CA TRP A 454 -2.77 4.12 -20.62
C TRP A 454 -3.09 5.04 -21.78
N LEU A 455 -2.51 6.22 -21.71
CA LEU A 455 -2.40 7.18 -22.80
C LEU A 455 -1.15 6.88 -23.61
N ARG A 456 -1.13 7.27 -24.87
CA ARG A 456 0.11 7.45 -25.65
C ARG A 456 0.38 8.94 -25.81
N GLY A 457 1.65 9.31 -25.82
CA GLY A 457 2.03 10.70 -26.01
C GLY A 457 3.44 10.85 -26.52
N GLU A 458 3.77 12.07 -26.87
CA GLU A 458 5.07 12.49 -27.36
C GLU A 458 5.62 13.60 -26.49
N PRO A 459 6.92 13.60 -26.14
CA PRO A 459 7.52 14.74 -25.44
C PRO A 459 7.24 16.03 -26.19
N ALA A 460 6.74 17.04 -25.49
CA ALA A 460 6.51 18.36 -26.09
C ALA A 460 7.83 19.13 -26.14
N GLU A 461 8.20 19.68 -27.32
CA GLU A 461 9.50 20.32 -27.57
C GLU A 461 9.79 21.59 -26.73
N ALA A 462 8.85 22.12 -26.02
CA ALA A 462 9.02 23.30 -25.18
C ALA A 462 9.13 22.90 -23.70
N VAL A 463 10.30 22.97 -23.15
CA VAL A 463 10.76 23.03 -21.73
C VAL A 463 11.83 21.99 -21.40
N VAL A 464 12.97 22.06 -22.08
CA VAL A 464 14.20 21.33 -21.68
C VAL A 464 15.10 22.19 -20.76
N GLU A 465 14.74 23.44 -20.46
CA GLU A 465 15.67 24.40 -19.84
C GLU A 465 15.74 24.42 -18.30
N SER A 466 15.00 23.58 -17.58
CA SER A 466 15.06 23.57 -16.09
C SER A 466 15.20 22.21 -15.43
N THR A 467 15.93 21.29 -15.99
CA THR A 467 16.23 20.01 -15.30
C THR A 467 17.71 19.94 -14.96
N ARG A 468 18.01 19.87 -13.65
CA ARG A 468 19.37 19.58 -13.15
C ARG A 468 19.85 18.25 -13.74
N ILE A 469 21.02 18.31 -14.38
CA ILE A 469 21.74 17.17 -14.91
C ILE A 469 22.35 16.42 -13.71
N TRP A 470 22.01 15.14 -13.56
CA TRP A 470 22.73 14.23 -12.68
C TRP A 470 24.01 13.82 -13.43
N GLU A 471 25.18 14.15 -12.88
CA GLU A 471 26.44 13.65 -13.39
C GLU A 471 26.53 12.14 -13.18
N GLU A 472 26.92 11.43 -14.25
CA GLU A 472 27.14 10.00 -14.24
C GLU A 472 28.23 9.62 -13.23
N ASN A 473 27.85 8.94 -12.16
CA ASN A 473 28.75 8.10 -11.41
C ASN A 473 28.37 6.64 -11.70
N GLU A 474 29.36 5.91 -12.18
CA GLU A 474 29.34 4.49 -12.55
C GLU A 474 28.59 3.62 -11.53
N LEU A 475 27.44 3.06 -11.92
CA LEU A 475 26.81 1.98 -11.16
C LEU A 475 26.05 1.01 -12.08
N GLY A 476 26.46 -0.25 -11.99
CA GLY A 476 25.81 -1.37 -12.62
C GLY A 476 24.46 -1.72 -12.00
N GLY A 477 23.54 -2.09 -12.87
CA GLY A 477 22.41 -2.97 -12.60
C GLY A 477 21.26 -2.44 -11.73
N MET A 478 20.20 -1.91 -12.38
CA MET A 478 18.92 -1.67 -11.68
C MET A 478 18.03 -2.92 -11.68
N PRO A 479 17.35 -3.24 -10.59
CA PRO A 479 16.34 -4.30 -10.58
C PRO A 479 15.05 -3.84 -11.24
N VAL A 480 14.49 -4.70 -12.08
CA VAL A 480 13.15 -4.57 -12.68
C VAL A 480 12.10 -4.63 -11.58
N LEU A 481 11.19 -3.66 -11.54
CA LEU A 481 10.05 -3.68 -10.62
C LEU A 481 9.18 -4.92 -10.91
N PRO A 482 8.89 -5.79 -9.92
CA PRO A 482 8.06 -6.95 -10.14
C PRO A 482 6.62 -6.54 -10.46
N ASN A 483 6.14 -6.98 -11.63
CA ASN A 483 4.77 -6.81 -12.08
C ASN A 483 3.79 -7.52 -11.13
N SER A 484 2.84 -6.80 -10.57
CA SER A 484 1.80 -7.35 -9.71
C SER A 484 0.60 -7.94 -10.49
N GLU A 485 0.77 -8.32 -11.77
CA GLU A 485 -0.30 -9.00 -12.52
C GLU A 485 0.27 -9.89 -13.62
N LYS A 486 0.59 -11.15 -13.32
CA LYS A 486 0.58 -12.23 -14.32
C LYS A 486 -0.48 -13.26 -13.97
N GLY A 487 -1.66 -13.10 -14.57
CA GLY A 487 -2.57 -14.21 -14.80
C GLY A 487 -1.99 -15.11 -15.90
N SER A 488 -1.48 -16.27 -15.52
CA SER A 488 -1.03 -17.29 -16.45
C SER A 488 -2.22 -17.84 -17.24
N ARG A 489 -2.25 -17.60 -18.54
CA ARG A 489 -3.03 -18.43 -19.46
C ARG A 489 -2.09 -19.49 -20.05
N HIS A 490 -2.17 -20.71 -19.56
CA HIS A 490 -1.68 -21.88 -20.29
C HIS A 490 -2.76 -22.27 -21.30
N GLY A 491 -2.48 -22.03 -22.56
CA GLY A 491 -3.21 -22.61 -23.67
C GLY A 491 -2.81 -24.08 -23.81
N HIS A 492 -3.77 -25.00 -23.62
CA HIS A 492 -3.64 -26.36 -24.14
C HIS A 492 -4.15 -26.37 -25.57
N SER A 493 -3.22 -26.43 -26.52
CA SER A 493 -3.53 -26.92 -27.86
C SER A 493 -3.63 -28.46 -27.79
N ARG A 494 -4.80 -29.00 -27.98
CA ARG A 494 -4.95 -30.38 -28.44
C ARG A 494 -5.32 -30.36 -29.91
N GLY A 495 -4.40 -30.92 -30.69
CA GLY A 495 -4.59 -31.15 -32.11
C GLY A 495 -5.72 -32.12 -32.38
N ALA A 496 -6.34 -31.90 -33.52
CA ALA A 496 -7.33 -32.74 -34.12
C ALA A 496 -6.72 -34.08 -34.67
N ASN A 497 -7.45 -35.12 -34.47
CA ASN A 497 -7.80 -36.12 -35.51
C ASN A 497 -9.26 -36.46 -35.32
#